data_9245fd96433b24fce9ebbb4786032779
#
_entry.id   9245fd96433b24fce9ebbb4786032779
#
_cell.length_a   1.000
_cell.length_b   1.000
_cell.length_c   1.000
_cell.angle_alpha   90.00
_cell.angle_beta   90.00
_cell.angle_gamma   90.00
#
_symmetry.space_group_name_H-M   'P 1'
#
loop_
_entity.id
_entity.type
_entity.pdbx_description
1 polymer ?
#
loop_
_entity_poly.entity_id
_entity_poly.type
_entity_poly.pdbx_seq_one_letter_code
_entity_poly.pdbx_strand_id
1 'polypeptide(L)'
;MGTTFFKTIKNTVKYWYLPLIVGILLVIMGLYMFSIPQATYLSLVLFFSASFLVFGIMELVFAIQNKDNLDNWGWYLVGALLDLFVGIILFFQPQVAFVALPYFVGFSLMFRSVQGIGFAFDLKSYGVLQWGNLALISFLGLIGSVILILNPVLAGISLVVITAVAFIFSGISAIVLAFNLKKLKNYPNKISKELKDKIESLKNRIS
;
A
#
# COMPACT_ATOMS: atom_id res chain seq x y z
N MET A 1 -29.15 15.62 5.08
CA MET A 1 -27.97 14.76 4.74
C MET A 1 -27.73 14.59 3.24
N GLY A 2 -28.73 14.61 2.35
CA GLY A 2 -28.56 14.40 0.91
C GLY A 2 -27.75 15.50 0.18
N THR A 3 -27.91 16.76 0.54
CA THR A 3 -27.26 17.90 -0.15
C THR A 3 -25.75 17.95 0.00
N THR A 4 -25.23 17.57 1.17
CA THR A 4 -23.77 17.53 1.44
C THR A 4 -23.11 16.39 0.67
N PHE A 5 -23.74 15.23 0.62
CA PHE A 5 -23.24 14.05 -0.10
C PHE A 5 -23.13 14.33 -1.63
N PHE A 6 -24.18 14.89 -2.24
CA PHE A 6 -24.14 15.25 -3.67
C PHE A 6 -23.12 16.34 -3.98
N LYS A 7 -22.94 17.32 -3.07
CA LYS A 7 -21.94 18.38 -3.22
C LYS A 7 -20.51 17.82 -3.16
N THR A 8 -20.27 16.86 -2.28
CA THR A 8 -18.96 16.16 -2.16
C THR A 8 -18.66 15.37 -3.42
N ILE A 9 -19.62 14.56 -3.93
CA ILE A 9 -19.46 13.82 -5.19
C ILE A 9 -19.17 14.77 -6.34
N LYS A 10 -19.93 15.84 -6.50
CA LYS A 10 -19.75 16.82 -7.58
C LYS A 10 -18.36 17.46 -7.55
N ASN A 11 -17.82 17.74 -6.36
CA ASN A 11 -16.47 18.29 -6.21
C ASN A 11 -15.39 17.24 -6.52
N THR A 12 -15.56 16.01 -6.10
CA THR A 12 -14.60 14.91 -6.38
C THR A 12 -14.51 14.62 -7.88
N VAL A 13 -15.65 14.59 -8.56
CA VAL A 13 -15.73 14.33 -10.01
C VAL A 13 -15.18 15.50 -10.84
N LYS A 14 -15.13 16.72 -10.29
CA LYS A 14 -14.56 17.90 -10.96
C LYS A 14 -13.06 17.70 -11.27
N TYR A 15 -12.33 17.07 -10.38
CA TYR A 15 -10.87 16.90 -10.44
C TYR A 15 -10.43 15.50 -10.94
N TRP A 16 -11.20 14.89 -11.83
CA TRP A 16 -10.91 13.56 -12.42
C TRP A 16 -9.51 13.44 -13.03
N TYR A 17 -8.91 14.55 -13.43
CA TYR A 17 -7.56 14.57 -14.03
C TYR A 17 -6.45 14.39 -12.98
N LEU A 18 -6.68 14.67 -11.69
CA LEU A 18 -5.66 14.48 -10.66
C LEU A 18 -5.23 13.01 -10.52
N PRO A 19 -6.15 12.03 -10.37
CA PRO A 19 -5.76 10.62 -10.38
C PRO A 19 -5.11 10.18 -11.70
N LEU A 20 -5.46 10.82 -12.83
CA LEU A 20 -4.84 10.52 -14.12
C LEU A 20 -3.36 10.92 -14.13
N ILE A 21 -3.05 12.15 -13.70
CA ILE A 21 -1.67 12.66 -13.65
C ILE A 21 -0.85 11.80 -12.68
N VAL A 22 -1.37 11.56 -11.47
CA VAL A 22 -0.71 10.71 -10.47
C VAL A 22 -0.48 9.30 -11.02
N GLY A 23 -1.48 8.71 -11.69
CA GLY A 23 -1.37 7.39 -12.28
C GLY A 23 -0.29 7.30 -13.35
N ILE A 24 -0.22 8.27 -14.26
CA ILE A 24 0.83 8.33 -15.29
C ILE A 24 2.21 8.47 -14.64
N LEU A 25 2.37 9.36 -13.64
CA LEU A 25 3.63 9.54 -12.93
C LEU A 25 4.06 8.25 -12.22
N LEU A 26 3.13 7.53 -11.57
CA LEU A 26 3.44 6.26 -10.90
C LEU A 26 3.89 5.18 -11.90
N VAL A 27 3.25 5.08 -13.07
CA VAL A 27 3.68 4.14 -14.11
C VAL A 27 5.08 4.48 -14.61
N ILE A 28 5.36 5.75 -14.90
CA ILE A 28 6.69 6.20 -15.36
C ILE A 28 7.73 5.91 -14.27
N MET A 29 7.44 6.20 -12.99
CA MET A 29 8.35 5.91 -11.89
C MET A 29 8.60 4.41 -11.75
N GLY A 30 7.56 3.57 -11.85
CA GLY A 30 7.72 2.12 -11.80
C GLY A 30 8.61 1.58 -12.93
N LEU A 31 8.45 2.07 -14.16
CA LEU A 31 9.32 1.71 -15.28
C LEU A 31 10.75 2.21 -15.08
N TYR A 32 10.93 3.42 -14.55
CA TYR A 32 12.23 3.98 -14.25
C TYR A 32 12.99 3.18 -13.17
N MET A 33 12.28 2.65 -12.16
CA MET A 33 12.85 1.79 -11.13
C MET A 33 13.50 0.53 -11.71
N PHE A 34 12.94 -0.06 -12.77
CA PHE A 34 13.56 -1.19 -13.46
C PHE A 34 14.84 -0.81 -14.19
N SER A 35 14.94 0.42 -14.69
CA SER A 35 16.11 0.90 -15.42
C SER A 35 17.32 1.17 -14.53
N ILE A 36 17.09 1.50 -13.25
CA ILE A 36 18.15 1.86 -12.29
C ILE A 36 17.97 1.12 -10.95
N PRO A 37 18.08 -0.21 -10.93
CA PRO A 37 17.76 -1.01 -9.75
C PRO A 37 18.62 -0.67 -8.53
N GLN A 38 19.88 -0.29 -8.72
CA GLN A 38 20.79 0.08 -7.62
C GLN A 38 20.34 1.35 -6.91
N ALA A 39 20.01 2.42 -7.66
CA ALA A 39 19.54 3.67 -7.09
C ALA A 39 18.15 3.50 -6.46
N THR A 40 17.30 2.66 -7.05
CA THR A 40 16.00 2.29 -6.47
C THR A 40 16.17 1.59 -5.14
N TYR A 41 17.08 0.62 -5.05
CA TYR A 41 17.36 -0.08 -3.80
C TYR A 41 17.91 0.88 -2.72
N LEU A 42 18.83 1.77 -3.07
CA LEU A 42 19.33 2.79 -2.15
C LEU A 42 18.19 3.70 -1.64
N SER A 43 17.28 4.09 -2.50
CA SER A 43 16.11 4.88 -2.10
C SER A 43 15.20 4.12 -1.12
N LEU A 44 15.01 2.81 -1.33
CA LEU A 44 14.27 1.94 -0.39
C LEU A 44 14.97 1.84 0.95
N VAL A 45 16.31 1.71 0.98
CA VAL A 45 17.12 1.69 2.19
C VAL A 45 16.95 3.00 2.98
N LEU A 46 17.03 4.15 2.31
CA LEU A 46 16.84 5.45 2.96
C LEU A 46 15.42 5.62 3.51
N PHE A 47 14.41 5.19 2.74
CA PHE A 47 13.02 5.21 3.18
C PHE A 47 12.77 4.31 4.39
N PHE A 48 13.36 3.11 4.40
CA PHE A 48 13.32 2.18 5.52
C PHE A 48 13.93 2.79 6.78
N SER A 49 15.13 3.37 6.66
CA SER A 49 15.82 4.02 7.78
C SER A 49 15.03 5.20 8.34
N ALA A 50 14.50 6.05 7.46
CA ALA A 50 13.64 7.16 7.85
C ALA A 50 12.35 6.70 8.54
N SER A 51 11.79 5.56 8.10
CA SER A 51 10.58 4.98 8.71
C SER A 51 10.84 4.55 10.16
N PHE A 52 11.97 3.93 10.46
CA PHE A 52 12.34 3.58 11.84
C PHE A 52 12.48 4.81 12.73
N LEU A 53 13.08 5.90 12.23
CA LEU A 53 13.17 7.14 12.97
C LEU A 53 11.79 7.72 13.29
N VAL A 54 10.93 7.79 12.28
CA VAL A 54 9.57 8.36 12.44
C VAL A 54 8.76 7.49 13.40
N PHE A 55 8.77 6.17 13.23
CA PHE A 55 8.04 5.25 14.12
C PHE A 55 8.59 5.31 15.55
N GLY A 56 9.90 5.28 15.75
CA GLY A 56 10.50 5.40 17.07
C GLY A 56 10.11 6.71 17.78
N ILE A 57 10.08 7.83 17.06
CA ILE A 57 9.61 9.12 17.62
C ILE A 57 8.12 9.03 17.99
N MET A 58 7.29 8.49 17.09
CA MET A 58 5.84 8.38 17.33
C MET A 58 5.54 7.46 18.52
N GLU A 59 6.21 6.32 18.62
CA GLU A 59 6.07 5.39 19.74
C GLU A 59 6.57 5.97 21.06
N LEU A 60 7.66 6.75 21.00
CA LEU A 60 8.16 7.47 22.18
C LEU A 60 7.14 8.48 22.69
N VAL A 61 6.58 9.29 21.80
CA VAL A 61 5.52 10.25 22.13
C VAL A 61 4.30 9.52 22.68
N PHE A 62 3.90 8.42 22.06
CA PHE A 62 2.78 7.59 22.51
C PHE A 62 3.03 7.02 23.92
N ALA A 63 4.20 6.44 24.18
CA ALA A 63 4.56 5.88 25.47
C ALA A 63 4.54 6.95 26.59
N ILE A 64 5.08 8.14 26.31
CA ILE A 64 5.11 9.24 27.28
C ILE A 64 3.69 9.76 27.59
N GLN A 65 2.86 9.95 26.55
CA GLN A 65 1.50 10.48 26.71
C GLN A 65 0.55 9.51 27.42
N ASN A 66 0.80 8.20 27.30
CA ASN A 66 -0.07 7.17 27.88
C ASN A 66 0.53 6.51 29.14
N LYS A 67 1.51 7.15 29.77
CA LYS A 67 2.22 6.62 30.94
C LYS A 67 1.26 6.17 32.05
N ASP A 68 0.23 6.94 32.33
CA ASP A 68 -0.71 6.69 33.40
C ASP A 68 -1.88 5.76 33.02
N ASN A 69 -2.01 5.44 31.71
CA ASN A 69 -3.11 4.63 31.18
C ASN A 69 -2.68 3.22 30.76
N LEU A 70 -1.38 2.95 30.66
CA LEU A 70 -0.85 1.67 30.22
C LEU A 70 -0.19 0.91 31.37
N ASP A 71 -0.71 -0.28 31.70
CA ASP A 71 -0.17 -1.12 32.78
C ASP A 71 1.31 -1.48 32.58
N ASN A 72 1.76 -1.60 31.34
CA ASN A 72 3.13 -1.96 30.97
C ASN A 72 3.83 -0.89 30.12
N TRP A 73 3.59 0.40 30.39
CA TRP A 73 4.13 1.51 29.60
C TRP A 73 5.65 1.47 29.43
N GLY A 74 6.37 0.91 30.41
CA GLY A 74 7.82 0.76 30.35
C GLY A 74 8.30 -0.10 29.17
N TRP A 75 7.57 -1.14 28.77
CA TRP A 75 7.90 -1.94 27.60
C TRP A 75 7.72 -1.17 26.29
N TYR A 76 6.66 -0.34 26.20
CA TYR A 76 6.47 0.56 25.06
C TYR A 76 7.58 1.61 24.98
N LEU A 77 7.99 2.15 26.12
CA LEU A 77 9.10 3.11 26.18
C LEU A 77 10.42 2.47 25.75
N VAL A 78 10.73 1.27 26.22
CA VAL A 78 11.95 0.53 25.83
C VAL A 78 11.91 0.21 24.33
N GLY A 79 10.75 -0.26 23.81
CA GLY A 79 10.56 -0.52 22.38
C GLY A 79 10.82 0.75 21.55
N ALA A 80 10.19 1.86 21.91
CA ALA A 80 10.36 3.14 21.24
C ALA A 80 11.80 3.66 21.23
N LEU A 81 12.50 3.50 22.35
CA LEU A 81 13.92 3.86 22.46
C LEU A 81 14.81 2.97 21.59
N LEU A 82 14.52 1.66 21.51
CA LEU A 82 15.23 0.74 20.62
C LEU A 82 14.99 1.08 19.15
N ASP A 83 13.75 1.33 18.76
CA ASP A 83 13.42 1.70 17.37
C ASP A 83 14.04 3.03 16.97
N LEU A 84 14.04 4.01 17.88
CA LEU A 84 14.71 5.29 17.66
C LEU A 84 16.22 5.10 17.51
N PHE A 85 16.85 4.31 18.38
CA PHE A 85 18.28 4.03 18.35
C PHE A 85 18.68 3.30 17.07
N VAL A 86 17.93 2.26 16.69
CA VAL A 86 18.11 1.55 15.42
C VAL A 86 17.92 2.49 14.24
N GLY A 87 16.86 3.32 14.26
CA GLY A 87 16.60 4.30 13.22
C GLY A 87 17.74 5.30 13.04
N ILE A 88 18.32 5.80 14.13
CA ILE A 88 19.50 6.69 14.09
C ILE A 88 20.68 5.97 13.43
N ILE A 89 21.01 4.76 13.87
CA ILE A 89 22.13 3.98 13.28
C ILE A 89 21.91 3.76 11.79
N LEU A 90 20.72 3.29 11.39
CA LEU A 90 20.42 3.00 9.99
C LEU A 90 20.44 4.25 9.11
N PHE A 91 20.02 5.40 9.65
CA PHE A 91 20.01 6.66 8.90
C PHE A 91 21.40 7.23 8.69
N PHE A 92 22.25 7.20 9.72
CA PHE A 92 23.61 7.72 9.63
C PHE A 92 24.61 6.73 9.01
N GLN A 93 24.26 5.44 9.00
CA GLN A 93 25.07 4.38 8.40
C GLN A 93 24.29 3.62 7.31
N PRO A 94 24.09 4.20 6.12
CA PRO A 94 23.32 3.56 5.05
C PRO A 94 23.86 2.19 4.63
N GLN A 95 25.14 1.92 4.85
CA GLN A 95 25.77 0.62 4.57
C GLN A 95 25.19 -0.48 5.47
N VAL A 96 24.94 -0.18 6.73
CA VAL A 96 24.29 -1.10 7.67
C VAL A 96 22.84 -1.33 7.25
N ALA A 97 22.14 -0.27 6.90
CA ALA A 97 20.75 -0.36 6.42
C ALA A 97 20.64 -1.14 5.11
N PHE A 98 21.63 -1.02 4.23
CA PHE A 98 21.69 -1.76 2.96
C PHE A 98 21.75 -3.27 3.18
N VAL A 99 22.43 -3.73 4.21
CA VAL A 99 22.52 -5.15 4.58
C VAL A 99 21.30 -5.56 5.44
N ALA A 100 20.86 -4.70 6.35
CA ALA A 100 19.77 -5.02 7.28
C ALA A 100 18.40 -5.18 6.60
N LEU A 101 18.11 -4.36 5.57
CA LEU A 101 16.81 -4.35 4.90
C LEU A 101 16.40 -5.73 4.33
N PRO A 102 17.23 -6.47 3.58
CA PRO A 102 16.89 -7.80 3.08
C PRO A 102 16.57 -8.80 4.18
N TYR A 103 17.35 -8.78 5.26
CA TYR A 103 17.10 -9.66 6.41
C TYR A 103 15.79 -9.32 7.11
N PHE A 104 15.53 -8.03 7.33
CA PHE A 104 14.26 -7.58 7.90
C PHE A 104 13.06 -8.06 7.09
N VAL A 105 13.12 -7.95 5.78
CA VAL A 105 12.06 -8.43 4.88
C VAL A 105 11.95 -9.95 4.91
N GLY A 106 13.07 -10.66 4.87
CA GLY A 106 13.11 -12.13 4.95
C GLY A 106 12.48 -12.66 6.24
N PHE A 107 12.88 -12.10 7.39
CA PHE A 107 12.30 -12.47 8.69
C PHE A 107 10.84 -12.09 8.82
N SER A 108 10.45 -10.89 8.34
CA SER A 108 9.05 -10.46 8.33
C SER A 108 8.17 -11.39 7.50
N LEU A 109 8.63 -11.80 6.33
CA LEU A 109 7.93 -12.76 5.47
C LEU A 109 7.83 -14.13 6.14
N MET A 110 8.91 -14.60 6.78
CA MET A 110 8.92 -15.85 7.52
C MET A 110 7.88 -15.85 8.64
N PHE A 111 7.86 -14.79 9.45
CA PHE A 111 6.90 -14.65 10.54
C PHE A 111 5.45 -14.62 10.04
N ARG A 112 5.17 -13.84 8.98
CA ARG A 112 3.84 -13.80 8.34
C ARG A 112 3.43 -15.15 7.77
N SER A 113 4.37 -15.91 7.21
CA SER A 113 4.11 -17.23 6.66
C SER A 113 3.76 -18.25 7.75
N VAL A 114 4.47 -18.21 8.89
CA VAL A 114 4.13 -19.05 10.06
C VAL A 114 2.75 -18.69 10.60
N GLN A 115 2.45 -17.40 10.76
CA GLN A 115 1.10 -16.95 11.15
C GLN A 115 0.04 -17.42 10.15
N GLY A 116 0.29 -17.30 8.85
CA GLY A 116 -0.62 -17.73 7.80
C GLY A 116 -0.91 -19.23 7.83
N ILE A 117 0.09 -20.07 8.16
CA ILE A 117 -0.12 -21.51 8.39
C ILE A 117 -1.05 -21.72 9.60
N GLY A 118 -0.79 -21.04 10.72
CA GLY A 118 -1.65 -21.11 11.90
C GLY A 118 -3.11 -20.73 11.57
N PHE A 119 -3.29 -19.58 10.88
CA PHE A 119 -4.61 -19.14 10.41
C PHE A 119 -5.31 -20.15 9.49
N ALA A 120 -4.55 -20.84 8.62
CA ALA A 120 -5.11 -21.86 7.74
C ALA A 120 -5.67 -23.06 8.56
N PHE A 121 -4.99 -23.47 9.63
CA PHE A 121 -5.50 -24.51 10.52
C PHE A 121 -6.74 -24.06 11.30
N ASP A 122 -6.80 -22.80 11.74
CA ASP A 122 -7.99 -22.25 12.39
C ASP A 122 -9.18 -22.27 11.41
N LEU A 123 -8.99 -21.81 10.16
CA LEU A 123 -10.03 -21.87 9.14
C LEU A 123 -10.51 -23.29 8.84
N LYS A 124 -9.59 -24.28 8.88
CA LYS A 124 -9.95 -25.69 8.76
C LYS A 124 -10.88 -26.15 9.87
N SER A 125 -10.60 -25.76 11.12
CA SER A 125 -11.43 -26.12 12.28
C SER A 125 -12.84 -25.51 12.20
N TYR A 126 -12.98 -24.34 11.56
CA TYR A 126 -14.28 -23.70 11.28
C TYR A 126 -14.98 -24.22 10.01
N GLY A 127 -14.43 -25.24 9.33
CA GLY A 127 -15.06 -25.84 8.15
C GLY A 127 -15.00 -24.99 6.87
N VAL A 128 -14.11 -24.00 6.80
CA VAL A 128 -13.95 -23.16 5.61
C VAL A 128 -13.25 -23.95 4.50
N LEU A 129 -13.90 -24.12 3.35
CA LEU A 129 -13.41 -24.94 2.23
C LEU A 129 -12.09 -24.49 1.62
N GLN A 130 -11.72 -23.20 1.74
CA GLN A 130 -10.53 -22.63 1.09
C GLN A 130 -9.27 -22.57 1.97
N TRP A 131 -9.26 -23.21 3.15
CA TRP A 131 -8.13 -23.23 4.06
C TRP A 131 -6.83 -23.77 3.41
N GLY A 132 -6.97 -24.75 2.49
CA GLY A 132 -5.84 -25.37 1.81
C GLY A 132 -5.06 -24.40 0.91
N ASN A 133 -5.75 -23.46 0.25
CA ASN A 133 -5.09 -22.43 -0.57
C ASN A 133 -4.24 -21.50 0.30
N LEU A 134 -4.76 -21.09 1.46
CA LEU A 134 -4.02 -20.26 2.40
C LEU A 134 -2.82 -21.01 2.98
N ALA A 135 -2.99 -22.28 3.35
CA ALA A 135 -1.90 -23.14 3.84
C ALA A 135 -0.79 -23.28 2.80
N LEU A 136 -1.14 -23.54 1.54
CA LEU A 136 -0.20 -23.68 0.43
C LEU A 136 0.58 -22.39 0.16
N ILE A 137 -0.11 -21.24 0.07
CA ILE A 137 0.53 -19.95 -0.14
C ILE A 137 1.45 -19.61 1.03
N SER A 138 1.03 -19.87 2.27
CA SER A 138 1.84 -19.61 3.45
C SER A 138 3.05 -20.53 3.52
N PHE A 139 2.92 -21.79 3.13
CA PHE A 139 4.05 -22.73 3.05
C PHE A 139 5.07 -22.31 1.99
N LEU A 140 4.61 -21.90 0.80
CA LEU A 140 5.47 -21.34 -0.24
C LEU A 140 6.15 -20.05 0.21
N GLY A 141 5.43 -19.20 0.95
CA GLY A 141 5.99 -18.01 1.58
C GLY A 141 7.09 -18.32 2.58
N LEU A 142 6.93 -19.39 3.36
CA LEU A 142 7.97 -19.85 4.30
C LEU A 142 9.24 -20.31 3.58
N ILE A 143 9.11 -21.11 2.52
CA ILE A 143 10.24 -21.50 1.68
C ILE A 143 10.90 -20.28 1.06
N GLY A 144 10.11 -19.37 0.49
CA GLY A 144 10.60 -18.13 -0.10
C GLY A 144 11.37 -17.26 0.90
N SER A 145 10.88 -17.13 2.14
CA SER A 145 11.57 -16.36 3.18
C SER A 145 12.93 -16.94 3.55
N VAL A 146 13.06 -18.25 3.62
CA VAL A 146 14.35 -18.93 3.87
C VAL A 146 15.33 -18.63 2.72
N ILE A 147 14.88 -18.71 1.47
CA ILE A 147 15.71 -18.38 0.30
C ILE A 147 16.17 -16.92 0.37
N LEU A 148 15.29 -15.98 0.74
CA LEU A 148 15.64 -14.57 0.86
C LEU A 148 16.64 -14.30 1.98
N ILE A 149 16.52 -14.99 3.12
CA ILE A 149 17.46 -14.88 4.25
C ILE A 149 18.83 -15.42 3.87
N LEU A 150 18.88 -16.56 3.16
CA LEU A 150 20.13 -17.17 2.71
C LEU A 150 20.80 -16.38 1.58
N ASN A 151 20.04 -15.56 0.86
CA ASN A 151 20.54 -14.83 -0.30
C ASN A 151 20.08 -13.35 -0.28
N PRO A 152 20.77 -12.49 0.52
CA PRO A 152 20.37 -11.07 0.67
C PRO A 152 20.35 -10.29 -0.65
N VAL A 153 21.18 -10.69 -1.63
CA VAL A 153 21.18 -10.06 -2.96
C VAL A 153 19.87 -10.32 -3.70
N LEU A 154 19.37 -11.57 -3.66
CA LEU A 154 18.07 -11.90 -4.22
C LEU A 154 16.94 -11.16 -3.51
N ALA A 155 17.04 -11.01 -2.19
CA ALA A 155 16.06 -10.23 -1.43
C ALA A 155 16.06 -8.75 -1.85
N GLY A 156 17.21 -8.14 -2.02
CA GLY A 156 17.32 -6.76 -2.52
C GLY A 156 16.72 -6.57 -3.91
N ILE A 157 17.04 -7.47 -4.86
CA ILE A 157 16.47 -7.45 -6.21
C ILE A 157 14.95 -7.65 -6.17
N SER A 158 14.48 -8.59 -5.35
CA SER A 158 13.03 -8.85 -5.20
C SER A 158 12.29 -7.63 -4.68
N LEU A 159 12.85 -6.89 -3.73
CA LEU A 159 12.28 -5.64 -3.22
C LEU A 159 12.12 -4.59 -4.31
N VAL A 160 13.14 -4.39 -5.14
CA VAL A 160 13.08 -3.45 -6.26
C VAL A 160 11.98 -3.86 -7.24
N VAL A 161 11.95 -5.14 -7.64
CA VAL A 161 10.96 -5.66 -8.58
C VAL A 161 9.54 -5.52 -8.04
N ILE A 162 9.29 -5.96 -6.80
CA ILE A 162 7.97 -5.88 -6.17
C ILE A 162 7.52 -4.43 -6.05
N THR A 163 8.42 -3.53 -5.65
CA THR A 163 8.09 -2.10 -5.53
C THR A 163 7.78 -1.48 -6.89
N ALA A 164 8.60 -1.74 -7.90
CA ALA A 164 8.37 -1.24 -9.27
C ALA A 164 7.03 -1.74 -9.84
N VAL A 165 6.74 -3.02 -9.67
CA VAL A 165 5.46 -3.63 -10.07
C VAL A 165 4.29 -3.00 -9.30
N ALA A 166 4.42 -2.78 -8.00
CA ALA A 166 3.39 -2.13 -7.18
C ALA A 166 3.10 -0.70 -7.66
N PHE A 167 4.12 0.07 -8.03
CA PHE A 167 3.96 1.42 -8.61
C PHE A 167 3.23 1.37 -9.95
N ILE A 168 3.56 0.43 -10.83
CA ILE A 168 2.89 0.25 -12.12
C ILE A 168 1.42 -0.11 -11.92
N PHE A 169 1.11 -1.10 -11.08
CA PHE A 169 -0.28 -1.50 -10.83
C PHE A 169 -1.08 -0.39 -10.14
N SER A 170 -0.49 0.33 -9.18
CA SER A 170 -1.12 1.48 -8.53
C SER A 170 -1.40 2.60 -9.54
N GLY A 171 -0.45 2.85 -10.44
CA GLY A 171 -0.59 3.83 -11.51
C GLY A 171 -1.71 3.47 -12.49
N ILE A 172 -1.76 2.21 -12.94
CA ILE A 172 -2.84 1.70 -13.81
C ILE A 172 -4.19 1.84 -13.10
N SER A 173 -4.28 1.46 -11.82
CA SER A 173 -5.50 1.59 -11.03
C SER A 173 -5.96 3.04 -10.90
N ALA A 174 -5.04 3.98 -10.69
CA ALA A 174 -5.34 5.41 -10.63
C ALA A 174 -5.83 5.96 -11.99
N ILE A 175 -5.26 5.50 -13.11
CA ILE A 175 -5.70 5.85 -14.46
C ILE A 175 -7.13 5.34 -14.72
N VAL A 176 -7.41 4.07 -14.38
CA VAL A 176 -8.75 3.48 -14.51
C VAL A 176 -9.77 4.26 -13.66
N LEU A 177 -9.39 4.61 -12.41
CA LEU A 177 -10.22 5.43 -11.53
C LEU A 177 -10.52 6.79 -12.18
N ALA A 178 -9.53 7.46 -12.75
CA ALA A 178 -9.69 8.75 -13.43
C ALA A 178 -10.71 8.67 -14.59
N PHE A 179 -10.63 7.62 -15.42
CA PHE A 179 -11.59 7.41 -16.51
C PHE A 179 -13.00 7.14 -15.99
N ASN A 180 -13.15 6.39 -14.92
CA ASN A 180 -14.44 6.16 -14.28
C ASN A 180 -15.04 7.45 -13.70
N LEU A 181 -14.22 8.28 -13.05
CA LEU A 181 -14.65 9.61 -12.57
C LEU A 181 -15.06 10.54 -13.72
N LYS A 182 -14.32 10.54 -14.84
CA LYS A 182 -14.67 11.29 -16.06
C LYS A 182 -16.01 10.84 -16.62
N LYS A 183 -16.27 9.53 -16.65
CA LYS A 183 -17.54 8.96 -17.12
C LYS A 183 -18.71 9.41 -16.25
N LEU A 184 -18.54 9.38 -14.92
CA LEU A 184 -19.54 9.88 -13.97
C LEU A 184 -19.82 11.37 -14.13
N LYS A 185 -18.80 12.18 -14.43
CA LYS A 185 -18.97 13.62 -14.70
C LYS A 185 -19.92 13.90 -15.87
N ASN A 186 -19.84 13.08 -16.91
CA ASN A 186 -20.62 13.28 -18.15
C ASN A 186 -22.02 12.66 -18.10
N TYR A 187 -22.29 11.82 -17.08
CA TYR A 187 -23.56 11.10 -16.96
C TYR A 187 -24.81 12.01 -16.83
N PRO A 188 -24.81 13.10 -16.01
CA PRO A 188 -25.94 14.00 -15.90
C PRO A 188 -26.27 14.72 -17.20
N ASN A 189 -25.25 15.09 -17.98
CA ASN A 189 -25.43 15.78 -19.27
C ASN A 189 -26.05 14.85 -20.33
N LYS A 190 -25.71 13.55 -20.29
CA LYS A 190 -26.25 12.55 -21.19
C LYS A 190 -27.74 12.30 -20.92
N ILE A 191 -28.10 12.13 -19.66
CA ILE A 191 -29.52 11.96 -19.24
C ILE A 191 -30.35 13.21 -19.59
N SER A 192 -29.82 14.39 -19.33
CA SER A 192 -30.50 15.63 -19.66
C SER A 192 -30.76 15.80 -21.17
N LYS A 193 -29.82 15.36 -22.00
CA LYS A 193 -29.95 15.38 -23.46
C LYS A 193 -31.00 14.37 -23.93
N GLU A 194 -30.92 13.12 -23.46
CA GLU A 194 -31.89 12.06 -23.78
C GLU A 194 -33.33 12.43 -23.36
N LEU A 195 -33.50 13.09 -22.20
CA LEU A 195 -34.80 13.57 -21.75
C LEU A 195 -35.33 14.69 -22.64
N LYS A 196 -34.50 15.64 -23.06
CA LYS A 196 -34.90 16.71 -23.99
C LYS A 196 -35.33 16.15 -25.34
N ASP A 197 -34.51 15.24 -25.91
CA ASP A 197 -34.83 14.61 -27.19
C ASP A 197 -36.15 13.82 -27.13
N LYS A 198 -36.42 13.16 -25.98
CA LYS A 198 -37.64 12.41 -25.76
C LYS A 198 -38.87 13.31 -25.60
N ILE A 199 -38.73 14.43 -24.90
CA ILE A 199 -39.78 15.45 -24.76
C ILE A 199 -40.11 16.04 -26.12
N GLU A 200 -39.11 16.40 -26.93
CA GLU A 200 -39.29 16.96 -28.27
C GLU A 200 -39.98 15.99 -29.24
N SER A 201 -39.58 14.68 -29.18
CA SER A 201 -40.24 13.62 -29.94
C SER A 201 -41.71 13.41 -29.57
N LEU A 202 -42.05 13.53 -28.28
CA LEU A 202 -43.45 13.45 -27.81
C LEU A 202 -44.27 14.68 -28.22
N LYS A 203 -43.66 15.85 -28.17
CA LYS A 203 -44.33 17.09 -28.60
C LYS A 203 -44.69 17.05 -30.09
N ASN A 204 -43.77 16.53 -30.93
CA ASN A 204 -44.00 16.38 -32.38
C ASN A 204 -45.01 15.27 -32.75
N ARG A 205 -45.39 14.39 -31.81
CA ARG A 205 -46.45 13.36 -32.02
C ARG A 205 -47.84 13.83 -31.59
N ILE A 206 -47.92 14.94 -30.86
CA ILE A 206 -49.17 15.48 -30.30
C ILE A 206 -49.66 16.72 -31.14
N SER A 207 -48.76 17.31 -31.92
CA SER A 207 -49.08 18.34 -32.91
C SER A 207 -49.41 17.76 -34.27
#